data_4975675f33b0451719ad00e461bce297
#
_entry.id   4975675f33b0451719ad00e461bce297
#
_cell.length_a   1.000
_cell.length_b   1.000
_cell.length_c   1.000
_cell.angle_alpha   90.00
_cell.angle_beta   90.00
_cell.angle_gamma   90.00
#
_symmetry.space_group_name_H-M   'P 1'
#
loop_
_entity.id
_entity.type
_entity.pdbx_description
1 polymer ?
#
loop_
_entity_poly.entity_id
_entity_poly.type
_entity_poly.pdbx_seq_one_letter_code
_entity_poly.pdbx_strand_id
1 'polypeptide(L)'
;VSPTPGDPDAWNAYLAEGNAKQARKRVAADVLLRDALGRVLLVNPTYKPGWDLPGGMAEANEPPEEAARRELREELDRDIDLLGLLVVDWVAPHGPWDDQIAFIFNGGTLDDDQALRPHDHELSEARFTPLEEARDLVSERMWRRLDAAVKALNDGRPMYLRDGATGW
;
A
#
# COMPACT_ATOMS: atom_id res chain seq x y z
N VAL A 1 36.44 9.11 15.13
CA VAL A 1 36.61 8.28 16.34
C VAL A 1 35.21 8.07 16.93
N SER A 2 34.84 6.82 17.14
CA SER A 2 33.55 6.51 17.80
C SER A 2 33.60 6.96 19.26
N PRO A 3 32.55 7.57 19.81
CA PRO A 3 32.50 7.95 21.22
C PRO A 3 32.53 6.70 22.11
N THR A 4 32.97 6.88 23.34
CA THR A 4 33.00 5.81 24.33
C THR A 4 31.57 5.52 24.82
N PRO A 5 31.15 4.26 24.97
CA PRO A 5 29.79 3.93 25.43
C PRO A 5 29.42 4.46 26.83
N GLY A 6 30.38 5.04 27.57
CA GLY A 6 30.15 5.60 28.89
C GLY A 6 29.54 7.00 28.96
N ASP A 7 29.35 7.66 27.80
CA ASP A 7 28.64 8.94 27.69
C ASP A 7 27.39 8.73 26.81
N PRO A 8 26.20 8.61 27.43
CA PRO A 8 24.95 8.35 26.68
C PRO A 8 24.59 9.43 25.68
N ASP A 9 24.86 10.70 25.97
CA ASP A 9 24.51 11.82 25.09
C ASP A 9 25.42 11.85 23.86
N ALA A 10 26.72 11.69 24.04
CA ALA A 10 27.68 11.59 22.94
C ALA A 10 27.43 10.34 22.07
N TRP A 11 27.05 9.23 22.69
CA TRP A 11 26.69 8.01 21.99
C TRP A 11 25.42 8.19 21.15
N ASN A 12 24.35 8.78 21.71
CA ASN A 12 23.11 9.06 20.99
C ASN A 12 23.32 10.04 19.83
N ALA A 13 24.15 11.07 20.00
CA ALA A 13 24.50 11.98 18.91
C ALA A 13 25.21 11.28 17.76
N TYR A 14 26.15 10.39 18.07
CA TYR A 14 26.86 9.56 17.08
C TYR A 14 25.88 8.65 16.30
N LEU A 15 24.97 7.98 17.01
CA LEU A 15 23.96 7.12 16.38
C LEU A 15 22.99 7.93 15.51
N ALA A 16 22.59 9.13 15.95
CA ALA A 16 21.72 10.02 15.17
C ALA A 16 22.37 10.47 13.86
N GLU A 17 23.69 10.75 13.89
CA GLU A 17 24.44 11.04 12.68
C GLU A 17 24.47 9.83 11.73
N GLY A 18 24.69 8.63 12.28
CA GLY A 18 24.61 7.37 11.52
C GLY A 18 23.23 7.15 10.89
N ASN A 19 22.15 7.36 11.65
CA ASN A 19 20.78 7.26 11.17
C ASN A 19 20.47 8.25 10.03
N ALA A 20 20.99 9.49 10.14
CA ALA A 20 20.80 10.50 9.09
C ALA A 20 21.44 10.12 7.74
N LYS A 21 22.47 9.27 7.77
CA LYS A 21 23.19 8.76 6.58
C LYS A 21 22.57 7.51 5.97
N GLN A 22 21.60 6.86 6.65
CA GLN A 22 20.96 5.66 6.12
C GLN A 22 20.01 6.02 4.96
N ALA A 23 20.05 5.17 3.94
CA ALA A 23 19.12 5.29 2.83
C ALA A 23 17.68 5.09 3.33
N ARG A 24 16.76 5.92 2.82
CA ARG A 24 15.34 5.84 3.10
C ARG A 24 14.60 5.43 1.85
N LYS A 25 13.53 4.67 2.02
CA LYS A 25 12.65 4.27 0.93
C LYS A 25 11.28 4.88 1.14
N ARG A 26 10.63 5.24 0.04
CA ARG A 26 9.21 5.59 0.08
C ARG A 26 8.42 4.32 0.38
N VAL A 27 7.36 4.44 1.15
CA VAL A 27 6.49 3.32 1.52
C VAL A 27 5.06 3.66 1.11
N ALA A 28 4.43 2.77 0.35
CA ALA A 28 3.01 2.81 0.06
C ALA A 28 2.30 1.62 0.72
N ALA A 29 1.05 1.82 1.10
CA ALA A 29 0.23 0.79 1.72
C ALA A 29 -1.19 0.84 1.16
N ASP A 30 -1.53 -0.19 0.39
CA ASP A 30 -2.83 -0.36 -0.26
C ASP A 30 -3.60 -1.51 0.40
N VAL A 31 -4.90 -1.56 0.18
CA VAL A 31 -5.77 -2.58 0.76
C VAL A 31 -6.58 -3.27 -0.33
N LEU A 32 -6.55 -4.60 -0.34
CA LEU A 32 -7.45 -5.43 -1.14
C LEU A 32 -8.75 -5.65 -0.37
N LEU A 33 -9.80 -4.95 -0.77
CA LEU A 33 -11.16 -5.12 -0.30
C LEU A 33 -12.01 -5.77 -1.39
N ARG A 34 -12.90 -6.67 -1.00
CA ARG A 34 -13.80 -7.36 -1.92
C ARG A 34 -15.24 -7.28 -1.42
N ASP A 35 -16.18 -7.52 -2.31
CA ASP A 35 -17.56 -7.76 -1.94
C ASP A 35 -17.88 -9.27 -1.85
N ALA A 36 -19.13 -9.60 -1.54
CA ALA A 36 -19.59 -10.97 -1.43
C ALA A 36 -19.49 -11.77 -2.75
N LEU A 37 -19.43 -11.09 -3.90
CA LEU A 37 -19.26 -11.69 -5.23
C LEU A 37 -17.78 -11.83 -5.63
N GLY A 38 -16.84 -11.43 -4.77
CA GLY A 38 -15.41 -11.47 -5.04
C GLY A 38 -14.91 -10.33 -5.94
N ARG A 39 -15.74 -9.32 -6.22
CA ARG A 39 -15.31 -8.13 -6.96
C ARG A 39 -14.39 -7.29 -6.08
N VAL A 40 -13.40 -6.65 -6.69
CA VAL A 40 -12.38 -5.87 -6.02
C VAL A 40 -12.79 -4.40 -5.93
N LEU A 41 -12.63 -3.78 -4.77
CA LEU A 41 -12.82 -2.34 -4.63
C LEU A 41 -11.67 -1.60 -5.32
N LEU A 42 -12.02 -0.77 -6.29
CA LEU A 42 -11.12 0.18 -6.93
C LEU A 42 -11.59 1.60 -6.65
N VAL A 43 -10.64 2.52 -6.61
CA VAL A 43 -10.84 3.96 -6.46
C VAL A 43 -10.31 4.69 -7.69
N ASN A 44 -10.97 5.79 -8.05
CA ASN A 44 -10.55 6.62 -9.18
C ASN A 44 -9.99 7.95 -8.66
N PRO A 45 -8.66 8.12 -8.61
CA PRO A 45 -8.03 9.36 -8.17
C PRO A 45 -8.33 10.51 -9.13
N THR A 46 -8.48 11.72 -8.58
CA THR A 46 -8.70 12.94 -9.40
C THR A 46 -7.39 13.51 -9.97
N TYR A 47 -6.24 13.19 -9.38
CA TYR A 47 -4.94 13.80 -9.66
C TYR A 47 -4.06 13.01 -10.64
N LYS A 48 -4.47 11.80 -11.03
CA LYS A 48 -3.75 10.96 -12.02
C LYS A 48 -4.73 10.13 -12.84
N PRO A 49 -4.35 9.71 -14.06
CA PRO A 49 -5.17 8.80 -14.85
C PRO A 49 -5.12 7.37 -14.30
N GLY A 50 -6.21 6.63 -14.52
CA GLY A 50 -6.33 5.21 -14.14
C GLY A 50 -6.82 5.01 -12.73
N TRP A 51 -7.39 3.83 -12.51
CA TRP A 51 -7.91 3.39 -11.22
C TRP A 51 -6.80 2.76 -10.38
N ASP A 52 -7.03 2.69 -9.08
CA ASP A 52 -6.07 2.17 -8.11
C ASP A 52 -6.78 1.36 -7.02
N LEU A 53 -6.01 0.63 -6.20
CA LEU A 53 -6.50 0.15 -4.92
C LEU A 53 -6.61 1.32 -3.94
N PRO A 54 -7.55 1.27 -2.99
CA PRO A 54 -7.58 2.26 -1.90
C PRO A 54 -6.32 2.14 -1.05
N GLY A 55 -5.76 3.26 -0.64
CA GLY A 55 -4.53 3.36 0.13
C GLY A 55 -3.69 4.57 -0.27
N GLY A 56 -2.47 4.64 0.24
CA GLY A 56 -1.60 5.76 -0.03
C GLY A 56 -0.21 5.62 0.57
N MET A 57 0.46 6.75 0.70
CA MET A 57 1.84 6.83 1.19
C MET A 57 1.88 6.86 2.71
N ALA A 58 2.77 6.07 3.31
CA ALA A 58 3.05 6.17 4.73
C ALA A 58 3.77 7.48 5.06
N GLU A 59 3.43 8.05 6.20
CA GLU A 59 4.11 9.19 6.79
C GLU A 59 5.42 8.78 7.48
N ALA A 60 6.22 9.77 7.89
CA ALA A 60 7.47 9.51 8.60
C ALA A 60 7.21 8.74 9.90
N ASN A 61 7.89 7.60 10.07
CA ASN A 61 7.77 6.70 11.22
C ASN A 61 6.38 6.06 11.41
N GLU A 62 5.53 6.10 10.38
CA GLU A 62 4.22 5.46 10.39
C GLU A 62 4.35 4.00 9.93
N PRO A 63 3.82 3.02 10.69
CA PRO A 63 3.76 1.64 10.23
C PRO A 63 2.89 1.52 8.96
N PRO A 64 3.27 0.67 7.98
CA PRO A 64 2.51 0.53 6.74
C PRO A 64 1.02 0.16 6.95
N GLU A 65 0.71 -0.70 7.91
CA GLU A 65 -0.67 -1.06 8.23
C GLU A 65 -1.48 0.10 8.82
N GLU A 66 -0.85 1.00 9.57
CA GLU A 66 -1.52 2.19 10.08
C GLU A 66 -1.74 3.23 8.97
N ALA A 67 -0.78 3.37 8.06
CA ALA A 67 -0.96 4.17 6.84
C ALA A 67 -2.18 3.66 6.04
N ALA A 68 -2.27 2.36 5.81
CA ALA A 68 -3.41 1.76 5.11
C ALA A 68 -4.75 2.07 5.80
N ARG A 69 -4.84 1.94 7.13
CA ARG A 69 -6.05 2.26 7.90
C ARG A 69 -6.39 3.75 7.84
N ARG A 70 -5.40 4.61 7.96
CA ARG A 70 -5.58 6.07 7.88
C ARG A 70 -6.14 6.46 6.52
N GLU A 71 -5.55 5.97 5.43
CA GLU A 71 -6.00 6.23 4.07
C GLU A 71 -7.44 5.76 3.83
N LEU A 72 -7.82 4.58 4.31
CA LEU A 72 -9.21 4.10 4.19
C LEU A 72 -10.21 5.00 4.94
N ARG A 73 -9.83 5.56 6.10
CA ARG A 73 -10.67 6.54 6.80
C ARG A 73 -10.77 7.85 6.03
N GLU A 74 -9.66 8.34 5.49
CA GLU A 74 -9.61 9.59 4.74
C GLU A 74 -10.35 9.48 3.41
N GLU A 75 -10.12 8.43 2.66
CA GLU A 75 -10.70 8.22 1.32
C GLU A 75 -12.16 7.77 1.34
N LEU A 76 -12.54 6.90 2.27
CA LEU A 76 -13.80 6.16 2.24
C LEU A 76 -14.64 6.28 3.52
N ASP A 77 -14.15 6.98 4.54
CA ASP A 77 -14.77 7.04 5.88
C ASP A 77 -15.04 5.63 6.47
N ARG A 78 -14.03 4.73 6.36
CA ARG A 78 -14.15 3.36 6.80
C ARG A 78 -13.04 2.98 7.78
N ASP A 79 -13.43 2.37 8.90
CA ASP A 79 -12.54 1.62 9.77
C ASP A 79 -12.57 0.15 9.33
N ILE A 80 -11.42 -0.35 8.86
CA ILE A 80 -11.28 -1.71 8.36
C ILE A 80 -10.25 -2.46 9.19
N ASP A 81 -10.62 -3.64 9.66
CA ASP A 81 -9.68 -4.58 10.25
C ASP A 81 -8.86 -5.27 9.16
N LEU A 82 -7.55 -5.11 9.22
CA LEU A 82 -6.65 -5.78 8.29
C LEU A 82 -6.42 -7.21 8.74
N LEU A 83 -6.65 -8.16 7.83
CA LEU A 83 -6.62 -9.61 8.11
C LEU A 83 -5.25 -10.24 7.81
N GLY A 84 -4.29 -9.46 7.34
CA GLY A 84 -2.94 -9.93 7.06
C GLY A 84 -2.30 -9.25 5.87
N LEU A 85 -1.04 -9.62 5.62
CA LEU A 85 -0.25 -9.14 4.50
C LEU A 85 -0.45 -10.05 3.28
N LEU A 86 -0.61 -9.47 2.11
CA LEU A 86 -0.72 -10.19 0.84
C LEU A 86 0.51 -10.01 -0.05
N VAL A 87 0.99 -8.77 -0.20
CA VAL A 87 2.10 -8.45 -1.12
C VAL A 87 3.05 -7.45 -0.49
N VAL A 88 4.33 -7.67 -0.73
CA VAL A 88 5.39 -6.66 -0.63
C VAL A 88 6.06 -6.58 -1.99
N ASP A 89 6.04 -5.40 -2.62
CA ASP A 89 6.61 -5.16 -3.93
C ASP A 89 7.70 -4.08 -3.84
N TRP A 90 8.94 -4.42 -4.21
CA TRP A 90 9.96 -3.41 -4.40
C TRP A 90 9.83 -2.81 -5.80
N VAL A 91 9.66 -1.50 -5.84
CA VAL A 91 9.49 -0.72 -7.07
C VAL A 91 10.77 0.04 -7.36
N ALA A 92 11.35 -0.17 -8.53
CA ALA A 92 12.56 0.51 -8.96
C ALA A 92 12.34 2.03 -9.09
N PRO A 93 13.40 2.83 -8.99
CA PRO A 93 13.34 4.25 -9.32
C PRO A 93 12.75 4.49 -10.70
N HIS A 94 11.88 5.48 -10.83
CA HIS A 94 11.24 5.81 -12.09
C HIS A 94 10.88 7.30 -12.16
N GLY A 95 11.11 7.93 -13.31
CA GLY A 95 10.93 9.38 -13.45
C GLY A 95 11.71 10.14 -12.37
N PRO A 96 11.09 11.08 -11.65
CA PRO A 96 11.73 11.81 -10.56
C PRO A 96 11.70 11.08 -9.22
N TRP A 97 11.16 9.85 -9.17
CA TRP A 97 10.91 9.13 -7.93
C TRP A 97 12.01 8.12 -7.62
N ASP A 98 12.50 8.15 -6.37
CA ASP A 98 13.33 7.08 -5.81
C ASP A 98 12.52 5.79 -5.65
N ASP A 99 13.20 4.70 -5.31
CA ASP A 99 12.58 3.41 -5.09
C ASP A 99 11.54 3.43 -3.95
N GLN A 100 10.66 2.44 -3.99
CA GLN A 100 9.52 2.34 -3.08
C GLN A 100 9.32 0.89 -2.65
N ILE A 101 8.87 0.71 -1.42
CA ILE A 101 8.27 -0.54 -0.95
C ILE A 101 6.75 -0.36 -0.91
N ALA A 102 6.03 -1.14 -1.70
CA ALA A 102 4.58 -1.12 -1.72
C ALA A 102 4.02 -2.37 -1.03
N PHE A 103 3.14 -2.14 -0.06
CA PHE A 103 2.43 -3.20 0.66
C PHE A 103 1.00 -3.30 0.15
N ILE A 104 0.45 -4.52 0.07
CA ILE A 104 -0.99 -4.75 -0.05
C ILE A 104 -1.44 -5.63 1.11
N PHE A 105 -2.39 -5.10 1.88
CA PHE A 105 -3.02 -5.80 2.99
C PHE A 105 -4.38 -6.37 2.60
N ASN A 106 -4.77 -7.46 3.25
CA ASN A 106 -6.09 -8.04 3.12
C ASN A 106 -7.09 -7.27 3.99
N GLY A 107 -8.01 -6.56 3.39
CA GLY A 107 -9.11 -5.86 4.06
C GLY A 107 -10.38 -6.69 4.22
N GLY A 108 -10.37 -7.93 3.74
CA GLY A 108 -11.54 -8.82 3.84
C GLY A 108 -12.65 -8.48 2.85
N THR A 109 -13.87 -8.76 3.27
CA THR A 109 -15.09 -8.57 2.48
C THR A 109 -15.97 -7.52 3.13
N LEU A 110 -16.46 -6.57 2.33
CA LEU A 110 -17.46 -5.60 2.74
C LEU A 110 -18.84 -6.03 2.26
N ASP A 111 -19.88 -5.77 3.06
CA ASP A 111 -21.27 -5.97 2.66
C ASP A 111 -21.69 -4.93 1.62
N ASP A 112 -22.39 -5.35 0.58
CA ASP A 112 -22.86 -4.50 -0.53
C ASP A 112 -23.80 -3.37 -0.12
N ASP A 113 -24.47 -3.48 1.03
CA ASP A 113 -25.44 -2.51 1.54
C ASP A 113 -24.81 -1.20 2.04
N GLN A 114 -23.49 -1.14 2.14
CA GLN A 114 -22.78 0.07 2.55
C GLN A 114 -22.34 0.84 1.30
N ALA A 115 -23.07 1.88 0.95
CA ALA A 115 -22.69 2.76 -0.14
C ALA A 115 -21.29 3.32 0.07
N LEU A 116 -20.35 2.86 -0.75
CA LEU A 116 -19.01 3.40 -0.80
C LEU A 116 -19.07 4.77 -1.45
N ARG A 117 -18.74 5.79 -0.69
CA ARG A 117 -18.65 7.15 -1.22
C ARG A 117 -17.26 7.68 -0.95
N PRO A 118 -16.61 8.24 -1.97
CA PRO A 118 -15.41 9.01 -1.76
C PRO A 118 -15.67 10.09 -0.70
N HIS A 119 -14.84 10.15 0.32
CA HIS A 119 -15.01 11.07 1.43
C HIS A 119 -14.23 12.37 1.24
N ASP A 120 -13.14 12.32 0.49
CA ASP A 120 -12.29 13.47 0.22
C ASP A 120 -12.33 13.90 -1.27
N HIS A 121 -11.59 14.98 -1.57
CA HIS A 121 -11.52 15.53 -2.93
C HIS A 121 -10.51 14.79 -3.83
N GLU A 122 -9.77 13.85 -3.29
CA GLU A 122 -8.72 13.11 -4.02
C GLU A 122 -9.32 11.99 -4.88
N LEU A 123 -10.52 11.53 -4.52
CA LEU A 123 -11.22 10.48 -5.26
C LEU A 123 -12.49 11.02 -5.92
N SER A 124 -12.70 10.65 -7.17
CA SER A 124 -13.93 10.92 -7.91
C SER A 124 -14.97 9.79 -7.77
N GLU A 125 -14.51 8.55 -7.59
CA GLU A 125 -15.37 7.37 -7.56
C GLU A 125 -14.70 6.24 -6.78
N ALA A 126 -15.51 5.39 -6.16
CA ALA A 126 -15.11 4.11 -5.59
C ALA A 126 -16.15 3.06 -5.97
N ARG A 127 -15.73 1.91 -6.51
CA ARG A 127 -16.65 0.84 -6.90
C ARG A 127 -16.03 -0.55 -6.83
N PHE A 128 -16.86 -1.55 -6.57
CA PHE A 128 -16.49 -2.94 -6.75
C PHE A 128 -16.48 -3.33 -8.24
N THR A 129 -15.38 -3.89 -8.68
CA THR A 129 -15.12 -4.20 -10.10
C THR A 129 -14.74 -5.67 -10.23
N PRO A 130 -15.35 -6.41 -11.16
CA PRO A 130 -14.88 -7.76 -11.50
C PRO A 130 -13.39 -7.76 -11.86
N LEU A 131 -12.68 -8.81 -11.46
CA LEU A 131 -11.22 -8.87 -11.62
C LEU A 131 -10.78 -8.75 -13.09
N GLU A 132 -11.54 -9.34 -14.00
CA GLU A 132 -11.30 -9.25 -15.44
C GLU A 132 -11.42 -7.82 -15.99
N GLU A 133 -12.32 -7.02 -15.46
CA GLU A 133 -12.48 -5.60 -15.83
C GLU A 133 -11.42 -4.72 -15.16
N ALA A 134 -10.99 -5.07 -13.95
CA ALA A 134 -9.97 -4.33 -13.21
C ALA A 134 -8.67 -4.20 -14.01
N ARG A 135 -8.31 -5.24 -14.78
CA ARG A 135 -7.12 -5.25 -15.62
C ARG A 135 -7.05 -4.09 -16.61
N ASP A 136 -8.19 -3.71 -17.18
CA ASP A 136 -8.26 -2.64 -18.18
C ASP A 136 -8.32 -1.24 -17.55
N LEU A 137 -8.62 -1.15 -16.26
CA LEU A 137 -8.77 0.10 -15.53
C LEU A 137 -7.50 0.55 -14.81
N VAL A 138 -6.70 -0.38 -14.32
CA VAL A 138 -5.50 -0.08 -13.55
C VAL A 138 -4.25 -0.09 -14.43
N SER A 139 -3.17 0.50 -13.95
CA SER A 139 -1.88 0.41 -14.63
C SER A 139 -1.36 -1.03 -14.67
N GLU A 140 -0.49 -1.34 -15.63
CA GLU A 140 0.15 -2.67 -15.74
C GLU A 140 0.88 -3.06 -14.44
N ARG A 141 1.53 -2.12 -13.78
CA ARG A 141 2.19 -2.35 -12.48
C ARG A 141 1.18 -2.68 -11.38
N MET A 142 0.09 -1.91 -11.30
CA MET A 142 -0.97 -2.20 -10.33
C MET A 142 -1.67 -3.52 -10.63
N TRP A 143 -1.89 -3.84 -11.89
CA TRP A 143 -2.45 -5.13 -12.28
C TRP A 143 -1.61 -6.31 -11.78
N ARG A 144 -0.30 -6.26 -11.98
CA ARG A 144 0.61 -7.33 -11.52
C ARG A 144 0.55 -7.51 -10.00
N ARG A 145 0.50 -6.40 -9.25
CA ARG A 145 0.34 -6.46 -7.79
C ARG A 145 -1.02 -7.01 -7.37
N LEU A 146 -2.08 -6.56 -8.03
CA LEU A 146 -3.45 -7.03 -7.74
C LEU A 146 -3.58 -8.53 -8.02
N ASP A 147 -3.10 -9.00 -9.16
CA ASP A 147 -3.08 -10.43 -9.51
C ASP A 147 -2.28 -11.25 -8.46
N ALA A 148 -1.12 -10.76 -8.06
CA ALA A 148 -0.33 -11.39 -6.99
C ALA A 148 -1.06 -11.37 -5.63
N ALA A 149 -1.75 -10.28 -5.29
CA ALA A 149 -2.52 -10.19 -4.05
C ALA A 149 -3.69 -11.20 -4.02
N VAL A 150 -4.39 -11.36 -5.13
CA VAL A 150 -5.46 -12.37 -5.25
C VAL A 150 -4.89 -13.80 -5.14
N LYS A 151 -3.75 -14.08 -5.77
CA LYS A 151 -3.05 -15.38 -5.62
C LYS A 151 -2.60 -15.62 -4.20
N ALA A 152 -1.99 -14.63 -3.55
CA ALA A 152 -1.57 -14.72 -2.14
C ALA A 152 -2.75 -15.02 -1.22
N LEU A 153 -3.89 -14.38 -1.47
CA LEU A 153 -5.13 -14.60 -0.72
C LEU A 153 -5.64 -16.03 -0.87
N ASN A 154 -5.64 -16.58 -2.10
CA ASN A 154 -6.09 -17.93 -2.38
C ASN A 154 -5.13 -19.00 -1.82
N ASP A 155 -3.83 -18.73 -1.87
CA ASP A 155 -2.80 -19.66 -1.40
C ASP A 155 -2.52 -19.55 0.11
N GLY A 156 -3.04 -18.51 0.76
CA GLY A 156 -2.84 -18.25 2.19
C GLY A 156 -1.39 -17.87 2.54
N ARG A 157 -0.60 -17.37 1.58
CA ARG A 157 0.81 -16.99 1.76
C ARG A 157 1.11 -15.66 1.09
N PRO A 158 1.73 -14.70 1.81
CA PRO A 158 2.14 -13.44 1.22
C PRO A 158 3.23 -13.66 0.15
N MET A 159 3.27 -12.75 -0.81
CA MET A 159 4.22 -12.77 -1.93
C MET A 159 5.14 -11.56 -1.88
N TYR A 160 6.43 -11.80 -2.13
CA TYR A 160 7.39 -10.74 -2.40
C TYR A 160 7.58 -10.60 -3.92
N LEU A 161 7.48 -9.35 -4.39
CA LEU A 161 7.63 -9.00 -5.79
C LEU A 161 8.78 -8.01 -5.99
N ARG A 162 9.27 -7.96 -7.22
CA ARG A 162 10.17 -6.94 -7.71
C ARG A 162 9.60 -6.37 -9.00
N ASP A 163 9.16 -5.09 -8.96
CA ASP A 163 8.43 -4.44 -10.06
C ASP A 163 7.20 -5.24 -10.54
N GLY A 164 6.46 -5.80 -9.59
CA GLY A 164 5.29 -6.61 -9.85
C GLY A 164 5.57 -8.03 -10.33
N ALA A 165 6.84 -8.46 -10.40
CA ALA A 165 7.22 -9.78 -10.86
C ALA A 165 7.73 -10.69 -9.72
N THR A 166 7.42 -11.99 -9.82
CA THR A 166 8.08 -13.07 -9.09
C THR A 166 9.25 -13.58 -9.94
N GLY A 167 10.22 -14.29 -9.36
CA GLY A 167 11.31 -14.93 -10.13
C GLY A 167 12.46 -13.97 -10.46
N TRP A 168 12.83 -13.17 -9.49
CA TRP A 168 14.05 -12.36 -9.45
C TRP A 168 15.26 -13.18 -8.97
#